data_04c8487018f3eb93d039ed0786180206
#
_entry.id   04c8487018f3eb93d039ed0786180206
#
_cell.length_a   1.000
_cell.length_b   1.000
_cell.length_c   1.000
_cell.angle_alpha   90.00
_cell.angle_beta   90.00
_cell.angle_gamma   90.00
#
_symmetry.space_group_name_H-M   'P 1'
#
loop_
_entity.id
_entity.type
_entity.pdbx_description
1 polymer ?
#
loop_
_entity_poly.entity_id
_entity_poly.type
_entity_poly.pdbx_seq_one_letter_code
_entity_poly.pdbx_strand_id
1 'polypeptide(L)'
;MAKKNQNENITPKNPIIVQSMDDVMRSSMMPYAEHVILERALPRVEDGLKPVQRRILYTMMELGLSPDKPHRKSARIVGDCLGKYHPHGDSSVYDAMVRMAQDFNMRIPLVDGHGNFGSMDGDPAAAMRYTEARMTEAAMRMLRDLEKRSEERRVGKECRSRWSPYH
;
A
#
# COMPACT_ATOMS: atom_id res chain seq x y z
N MET A 1 5.01 55.86 -40.99
CA MET A 1 5.29 54.54 -40.43
C MET A 1 4.52 54.43 -39.16
N ALA A 2 3.39 53.75 -39.21
CA ALA A 2 2.49 53.54 -38.04
C ALA A 2 2.90 52.29 -37.30
N LYS A 3 3.23 52.38 -35.99
CA LYS A 3 3.50 51.29 -35.11
C LYS A 3 2.18 50.59 -34.77
N LYS A 4 2.07 49.34 -35.20
CA LYS A 4 0.95 48.46 -34.92
C LYS A 4 1.11 47.94 -33.46
N ASN A 5 0.27 48.49 -32.56
CA ASN A 5 0.13 47.94 -31.20
C ASN A 5 -0.53 46.58 -31.29
N GLN A 6 0.24 45.54 -31.06
CA GLN A 6 -0.28 44.20 -30.81
C GLN A 6 -0.67 44.14 -29.33
N ASN A 7 -1.96 44.33 -29.04
CA ASN A 7 -2.54 43.92 -27.78
C ASN A 7 -2.61 42.39 -27.82
N GLU A 8 -1.59 41.71 -27.29
CA GLU A 8 -1.67 40.29 -26.95
C GLU A 8 -2.67 40.17 -25.82
N ASN A 9 -3.83 39.59 -26.12
CA ASN A 9 -4.78 39.13 -25.13
C ASN A 9 -4.09 38.03 -24.31
N ILE A 10 -3.57 38.40 -23.15
CA ILE A 10 -3.06 37.46 -22.15
C ILE A 10 -4.28 36.76 -21.55
N THR A 11 -4.74 35.71 -22.18
CA THR A 11 -5.65 34.76 -21.52
C THR A 11 -4.93 34.18 -20.32
N PRO A 12 -5.49 34.25 -19.11
CA PRO A 12 -4.84 33.67 -17.93
C PRO A 12 -4.61 32.19 -18.16
N LYS A 13 -3.40 31.73 -17.91
CA LYS A 13 -2.98 30.32 -18.12
C LYS A 13 -3.83 29.29 -17.34
N ASN A 14 -4.55 29.75 -16.33
CA ASN A 14 -5.48 28.93 -15.54
C ASN A 14 -6.78 29.73 -15.33
N PRO A 15 -7.79 29.55 -16.19
CA PRO A 15 -9.08 30.19 -15.97
C PRO A 15 -9.72 29.65 -14.67
N ILE A 16 -10.27 30.57 -13.87
CA ILE A 16 -11.06 30.16 -12.67
C ILE A 16 -12.35 29.54 -13.20
N ILE A 17 -12.52 28.23 -12.92
CA ILE A 17 -13.72 27.49 -13.27
C ILE A 17 -14.67 27.56 -12.09
N VAL A 18 -15.87 28.12 -12.29
CA VAL A 18 -16.94 28.14 -11.29
C VAL A 18 -17.80 26.88 -11.51
N GLN A 19 -17.87 26.02 -10.49
CA GLN A 19 -18.67 24.80 -10.51
C GLN A 19 -19.61 24.76 -9.30
N SER A 20 -20.74 24.07 -9.43
CA SER A 20 -21.61 23.84 -8.28
C SER A 20 -20.96 22.85 -7.32
N MET A 21 -21.25 22.97 -6.02
CA MET A 21 -20.77 22.00 -5.01
C MET A 21 -21.25 20.58 -5.32
N ASP A 22 -22.49 20.42 -5.77
CA ASP A 22 -23.06 19.12 -6.11
C ASP A 22 -22.32 18.46 -7.28
N ASP A 23 -21.93 19.22 -8.30
CA ASP A 23 -21.19 18.68 -9.44
C ASP A 23 -19.76 18.25 -9.01
N VAL A 24 -19.11 19.06 -8.17
CA VAL A 24 -17.79 18.70 -7.62
C VAL A 24 -17.88 17.45 -6.74
N MET A 25 -18.88 17.35 -5.89
CA MET A 25 -19.10 16.17 -5.04
C MET A 25 -19.32 14.92 -5.88
N ARG A 26 -20.19 14.98 -6.88
CA ARG A 26 -20.46 13.81 -7.75
C ARG A 26 -19.27 13.42 -8.61
N SER A 27 -18.59 14.37 -9.20
CA SER A 27 -17.49 14.11 -10.13
C SER A 27 -16.18 13.71 -9.44
N SER A 28 -15.94 14.15 -8.20
CA SER A 28 -14.67 13.96 -7.50
C SER A 28 -14.80 13.06 -6.28
N MET A 29 -15.76 13.30 -5.39
CA MET A 29 -15.87 12.57 -4.13
C MET A 29 -16.43 11.16 -4.30
N MET A 30 -17.42 10.97 -5.17
CA MET A 30 -18.01 9.64 -5.39
C MET A 30 -17.00 8.65 -6.01
N PRO A 31 -16.27 8.99 -7.09
CA PRO A 31 -15.23 8.12 -7.64
C PRO A 31 -14.09 7.87 -6.64
N TYR A 32 -13.72 8.88 -5.83
CA TYR A 32 -12.72 8.70 -4.79
C TYR A 32 -13.18 7.71 -3.71
N ALA A 33 -14.42 7.85 -3.23
CA ALA A 33 -14.99 6.96 -2.23
C ALA A 33 -15.07 5.50 -2.75
N GLU A 34 -15.53 5.32 -3.98
CA GLU A 34 -15.55 4.02 -4.65
C GLU A 34 -14.15 3.40 -4.72
N HIS A 35 -13.16 4.16 -5.19
CA HIS A 35 -11.79 3.71 -5.26
C HIS A 35 -11.23 3.30 -3.89
N VAL A 36 -11.47 4.09 -2.84
CA VAL A 36 -11.00 3.76 -1.47
C VAL A 36 -11.65 2.49 -0.95
N ILE A 37 -12.94 2.30 -1.21
CA ILE A 37 -13.65 1.09 -0.77
C ILE A 37 -13.09 -0.14 -1.50
N LEU A 38 -13.03 -0.12 -2.82
CA LEU A 38 -12.64 -1.28 -3.63
C LEU A 38 -11.15 -1.61 -3.55
N GLU A 39 -10.28 -0.58 -3.54
CA GLU A 39 -8.84 -0.76 -3.72
C GLU A 39 -8.02 -0.68 -2.41
N ARG A 40 -8.64 -0.27 -1.31
CA ARG A 40 -7.93 -0.07 -0.05
C ARG A 40 -8.57 -0.76 1.15
N ALA A 41 -9.90 -0.63 1.30
CA ALA A 41 -10.58 -0.99 2.54
C ALA A 41 -11.01 -2.45 2.58
N LEU A 42 -11.47 -3.00 1.45
CA LEU A 42 -12.02 -4.36 1.40
C LEU A 42 -10.93 -5.41 1.23
N PRO A 43 -10.96 -6.49 2.04
CA PRO A 43 -10.15 -7.67 1.79
C PRO A 43 -10.71 -8.44 0.59
N ARG A 44 -9.85 -9.16 -0.13
CA ARG A 44 -10.30 -10.09 -1.17
C ARG A 44 -10.87 -11.36 -0.56
N VAL A 45 -11.84 -11.94 -1.24
CA VAL A 45 -12.51 -13.16 -0.77
C VAL A 45 -11.59 -14.39 -0.84
N GLU A 46 -10.62 -14.40 -1.76
CA GLU A 46 -9.74 -15.53 -2.01
C GLU A 46 -8.74 -15.76 -0.88
N ASP A 47 -8.21 -14.70 -0.29
CA ASP A 47 -7.13 -14.75 0.71
C ASP A 47 -7.44 -13.98 1.99
N GLY A 48 -8.53 -13.22 2.03
CA GLY A 48 -8.88 -12.39 3.19
C GLY A 48 -7.94 -11.22 3.44
N LEU A 49 -7.02 -10.93 2.52
CA LEU A 49 -6.02 -9.89 2.69
C LEU A 49 -6.44 -8.57 2.04
N LYS A 50 -6.16 -7.48 2.75
CA LYS A 50 -6.21 -6.14 2.17
C LYS A 50 -5.03 -5.92 1.22
N PRO A 51 -5.14 -5.01 0.24
CA PRO A 51 -4.06 -4.75 -0.72
C PRO A 51 -2.71 -4.42 -0.08
N VAL A 52 -2.69 -3.64 1.01
CA VAL A 52 -1.45 -3.31 1.73
C VAL A 52 -0.80 -4.53 2.35
N GLN A 53 -1.57 -5.44 2.94
CA GLN A 53 -1.06 -6.67 3.54
C GLN A 53 -0.42 -7.57 2.50
N ARG A 54 -1.05 -7.71 1.34
CA ARG A 54 -0.52 -8.49 0.22
C ARG A 54 0.80 -7.92 -0.30
N ARG A 55 0.90 -6.59 -0.41
CA ARG A 55 2.14 -5.90 -0.83
C ARG A 55 3.28 -6.14 0.15
N ILE A 56 3.00 -6.13 1.45
CA ILE A 56 4.00 -6.41 2.49
C ILE A 56 4.50 -7.86 2.37
N LEU A 57 3.60 -8.83 2.30
CA LEU A 57 3.98 -10.25 2.18
C LEU A 57 4.76 -10.51 0.88
N TYR A 58 4.36 -9.89 -0.23
CA TYR A 58 5.08 -9.99 -1.49
C TYR A 58 6.50 -9.41 -1.40
N THR A 59 6.65 -8.24 -0.77
CA THR A 59 7.97 -7.63 -0.50
C THR A 59 8.84 -8.55 0.37
N MET A 60 8.27 -9.15 1.40
CA MET A 60 8.99 -10.10 2.27
C MET A 60 9.44 -11.35 1.49
N MET A 61 8.61 -11.82 0.56
CA MET A 61 8.97 -12.93 -0.33
C MET A 61 10.12 -12.56 -1.26
N GLU A 62 10.09 -11.38 -1.90
CA GLU A 62 11.21 -10.90 -2.74
C GLU A 62 12.52 -10.74 -1.96
N LEU A 63 12.44 -10.27 -0.72
CA LEU A 63 13.58 -10.19 0.19
C LEU A 63 14.04 -11.56 0.68
N GLY A 64 13.30 -12.61 0.35
CA GLY A 64 13.61 -13.98 0.74
C GLY A 64 13.55 -14.21 2.25
N LEU A 65 12.63 -13.55 2.96
CA LEU A 65 12.45 -13.65 4.41
C LEU A 65 11.60 -14.87 4.79
N SER A 66 12.11 -16.06 4.50
CA SER A 66 11.48 -17.32 4.88
C SER A 66 11.62 -17.60 6.39
N PRO A 67 10.78 -18.46 6.96
CA PRO A 67 10.84 -18.83 8.38
C PRO A 67 12.20 -19.38 8.83
N ASP A 68 12.94 -19.99 7.92
CA ASP A 68 14.25 -20.60 8.19
C ASP A 68 15.39 -19.55 8.26
N LYS A 69 15.12 -18.32 7.84
CA LYS A 69 16.12 -17.25 7.78
C LYS A 69 16.01 -16.32 8.99
N PRO A 70 17.10 -15.61 9.30
CA PRO A 70 17.08 -14.64 10.38
C PRO A 70 16.11 -13.49 10.08
N HIS A 71 15.55 -12.91 11.13
CA HIS A 71 14.74 -11.71 11.06
C HIS A 71 15.50 -10.55 10.42
N ARG A 72 14.77 -9.65 9.78
CA ARG A 72 15.29 -8.42 9.20
C ARG A 72 14.60 -7.22 9.83
N LYS A 73 15.28 -6.10 9.90
CA LYS A 73 14.73 -4.84 10.40
C LYS A 73 13.44 -4.49 9.66
N SER A 74 12.39 -4.19 10.41
CA SER A 74 11.09 -3.79 9.89
C SER A 74 11.20 -2.57 8.97
N ALA A 75 12.08 -1.62 9.29
CA ALA A 75 12.37 -0.46 8.46
C ALA A 75 12.82 -0.82 7.03
N ARG A 76 13.57 -1.93 6.86
CA ARG A 76 13.98 -2.41 5.54
C ARG A 76 12.80 -2.90 4.73
N ILE A 77 11.94 -3.70 5.35
CA ILE A 77 10.75 -4.26 4.70
C ILE A 77 9.80 -3.14 4.29
N VAL A 78 9.56 -2.19 5.21
CA VAL A 78 8.71 -1.02 4.94
C VAL A 78 9.28 -0.17 3.80
N GLY A 79 10.60 0.11 3.82
CA GLY A 79 11.26 0.91 2.79
C GLY A 79 11.18 0.28 1.40
N ASP A 80 11.45 -1.01 1.28
CA ASP A 80 11.34 -1.72 0.00
C ASP A 80 9.88 -1.81 -0.49
N CYS A 81 8.91 -1.96 0.42
CA CYS A 81 7.49 -1.95 0.10
C CYS A 81 7.04 -0.59 -0.45
N LEU A 82 7.45 0.50 0.20
CA LEU A 82 7.15 1.86 -0.24
C LEU A 82 7.78 2.16 -1.61
N GLY A 83 9.05 1.82 -1.76
CA GLY A 83 9.78 2.14 -2.99
C GLY A 83 9.28 1.42 -4.23
N LYS A 84 8.65 0.24 -4.05
CA LYS A 84 8.23 -0.60 -5.18
C LYS A 84 6.72 -0.68 -5.38
N TYR A 85 5.93 -0.70 -4.30
CA TYR A 85 4.53 -1.14 -4.36
C TYR A 85 3.52 -0.22 -3.69
N HIS A 86 3.92 0.63 -2.76
CA HIS A 86 2.96 1.39 -1.94
C HIS A 86 3.30 2.87 -1.82
N PRO A 87 2.71 3.77 -2.66
CA PRO A 87 3.05 5.21 -2.72
C PRO A 87 2.37 6.04 -1.64
N HIS A 88 2.36 5.57 -0.42
CA HIS A 88 1.73 6.24 0.71
C HIS A 88 2.70 6.34 1.88
N GLY A 89 2.24 6.84 3.02
CA GLY A 89 3.10 6.99 4.20
C GLY A 89 3.60 5.67 4.78
N ASP A 90 4.79 5.69 5.34
CA ASP A 90 5.46 4.56 5.98
C ASP A 90 4.70 4.00 7.18
N SER A 91 4.04 4.89 7.95
CA SER A 91 3.22 4.50 9.10
C SER A 91 2.12 3.52 8.71
N SER A 92 1.44 3.76 7.58
CA SER A 92 0.35 2.88 7.13
C SER A 92 0.81 1.45 6.81
N VAL A 93 2.00 1.31 6.24
CA VAL A 93 2.61 0.01 5.93
C VAL A 93 3.08 -0.66 7.22
N TYR A 94 3.76 0.10 8.10
CA TYR A 94 4.25 -0.44 9.36
C TYR A 94 3.11 -0.90 10.27
N ASP A 95 2.06 -0.11 10.43
CA ASP A 95 0.88 -0.47 11.24
C ASP A 95 0.17 -1.72 10.71
N ALA A 96 0.07 -1.86 9.38
CA ALA A 96 -0.48 -3.06 8.78
C ALA A 96 0.39 -4.29 9.06
N MET A 97 1.72 -4.15 9.00
CA MET A 97 2.66 -5.22 9.33
C MET A 97 2.59 -5.61 10.80
N VAL A 98 2.51 -4.63 11.70
CA VAL A 98 2.34 -4.84 13.15
C VAL A 98 1.09 -5.67 13.43
N ARG A 99 -0.05 -5.29 12.83
CA ARG A 99 -1.31 -6.04 13.01
C ARG A 99 -1.22 -7.48 12.51
N MET A 100 -0.45 -7.76 11.46
CA MET A 100 -0.23 -9.14 10.98
C MET A 100 0.69 -9.96 11.89
N ALA A 101 1.47 -9.33 12.74
CA ALA A 101 2.35 -9.99 13.71
C ALA A 101 1.68 -10.23 15.07
N GLN A 102 0.56 -9.54 15.36
CA GLN A 102 -0.14 -9.62 16.64
C GLN A 102 -1.04 -10.86 16.68
N ASP A 103 -0.83 -11.74 17.63
CA ASP A 103 -1.60 -12.96 17.83
C ASP A 103 -3.04 -12.71 18.32
N PHE A 104 -3.27 -11.59 19.00
CA PHE A 104 -4.62 -11.18 19.43
C PHE A 104 -5.44 -10.51 18.29
N ASN A 105 -4.82 -10.05 17.22
CA ASN A 105 -5.50 -9.49 16.05
C ASN A 105 -5.72 -10.51 14.93
N MET A 106 -4.82 -11.48 14.82
CA MET A 106 -4.84 -12.49 13.75
C MET A 106 -4.97 -13.87 14.36
N ARG A 107 -5.96 -14.65 13.92
CA ARG A 107 -6.09 -16.05 14.33
C ARG A 107 -4.83 -16.86 14.00
N ILE A 108 -4.22 -16.57 12.88
CA ILE A 108 -2.94 -17.14 12.44
C ILE A 108 -2.05 -15.96 12.04
N PRO A 109 -1.04 -15.59 12.82
CA PRO A 109 -0.11 -14.54 12.47
C PRO A 109 0.61 -14.87 11.16
N LEU A 110 0.69 -13.91 10.26
CA LEU A 110 1.38 -14.06 8.98
C LEU A 110 2.82 -13.53 9.04
N VAL A 111 3.10 -12.70 10.02
CA VAL A 111 4.42 -12.11 10.26
C VAL A 111 4.91 -12.62 11.62
N ASP A 112 6.12 -13.16 11.64
CA ASP A 112 6.86 -13.50 12.84
C ASP A 112 7.73 -12.31 13.21
N GLY A 113 7.36 -11.64 14.31
CA GLY A 113 7.97 -10.41 14.78
C GLY A 113 8.91 -10.64 15.95
N HIS A 114 10.08 -10.00 15.91
CA HIS A 114 11.03 -9.95 17.02
C HIS A 114 11.13 -8.51 17.55
N GLY A 115 10.81 -8.33 18.83
CA GLY A 115 10.73 -7.03 19.49
C GLY A 115 9.33 -6.71 20.00
N ASN A 116 9.06 -5.45 20.32
CA ASN A 116 7.77 -5.01 20.83
C ASN A 116 6.84 -4.64 19.66
N PHE A 117 5.84 -5.45 19.43
CA PHE A 117 4.75 -5.23 18.45
C PHE A 117 3.44 -4.76 19.11
N GLY A 118 3.50 -4.22 20.32
CA GLY A 118 2.34 -3.77 21.06
C GLY A 118 1.73 -4.87 21.93
N SER A 119 0.75 -4.49 22.74
CA SER A 119 0.04 -5.39 23.64
C SER A 119 -1.47 -5.27 23.48
N MET A 120 -2.20 -6.23 24.03
CA MET A 120 -3.66 -6.20 24.09
C MET A 120 -4.17 -5.04 24.98
N ASP A 121 -3.36 -4.58 25.94
CA ASP A 121 -3.68 -3.49 26.88
C ASP A 121 -3.60 -2.10 26.23
N GLY A 122 -3.27 -2.02 24.93
CA GLY A 122 -3.25 -0.79 24.17
C GLY A 122 -1.87 -0.13 24.05
N ASP A 123 -0.80 -0.80 24.47
CA ASP A 123 0.56 -0.29 24.24
C ASP A 123 0.89 -0.27 22.75
N PRO A 124 1.42 0.85 22.23
CA PRO A 124 1.81 0.94 20.85
C PRO A 124 3.05 0.07 20.55
N ALA A 125 3.17 -0.36 19.29
CA ALA A 125 4.38 -1.02 18.82
C ALA A 125 5.58 -0.07 18.89
N ALA A 126 6.78 -0.62 19.11
CA ALA A 126 8.02 0.13 19.02
C ALA A 126 8.25 0.62 17.57
N ALA A 127 9.04 1.68 17.40
CA ALA A 127 9.36 2.19 16.08
C ALA A 127 10.02 1.11 15.19
N MET A 128 9.76 1.14 13.88
CA MET A 128 10.22 0.15 12.89
C MET A 128 11.73 -0.07 12.85
N ARG A 129 12.54 0.88 13.37
CA ARG A 129 13.99 0.76 13.48
C ARG A 129 14.44 -0.21 14.57
N TYR A 130 13.60 -0.48 15.55
CA TYR A 130 13.90 -1.38 16.69
C TYR A 130 13.36 -2.78 16.50
N THR A 131 12.28 -2.95 15.73
CA THR A 131 11.63 -4.23 15.50
C THR A 131 12.24 -4.96 14.31
N GLU A 132 12.13 -6.27 14.33
CA GLU A 132 12.55 -7.15 13.25
C GLU A 132 11.41 -8.09 12.89
N ALA A 133 11.35 -8.50 11.63
CA ALA A 133 10.28 -9.36 11.14
C ALA A 133 10.75 -10.35 10.09
N ARG A 134 10.00 -11.44 9.96
CA ARG A 134 10.11 -12.44 8.88
C ARG A 134 8.72 -13.03 8.62
N MET A 135 8.57 -13.79 7.55
CA MET A 135 7.32 -14.49 7.27
C MET A 135 7.17 -15.72 8.16
N THR A 136 5.92 -16.05 8.50
CA THR A 136 5.58 -17.33 9.11
C THR A 136 5.42 -18.43 8.05
N GLU A 137 5.37 -19.69 8.46
CA GLU A 137 5.10 -20.80 7.56
C GLU A 137 3.71 -20.67 6.89
N ALA A 138 2.72 -20.13 7.60
CA ALA A 138 1.40 -19.87 7.06
C ALA A 138 1.45 -18.89 5.89
N ALA A 139 2.19 -17.79 6.02
CA ALA A 139 2.39 -16.82 4.94
C ALA A 139 3.12 -17.45 3.74
N MET A 140 4.13 -18.28 3.99
CA MET A 140 4.83 -19.01 2.92
C MET A 140 3.90 -19.95 2.15
N ARG A 141 2.99 -20.64 2.84
CA ARG A 141 1.99 -21.49 2.19
C ARG A 141 1.01 -20.71 1.35
N MET A 142 0.60 -19.51 1.77
CA MET A 142 -0.27 -18.62 1.00
C MET A 142 0.40 -18.10 -0.28
N LEU A 143 1.71 -17.85 -0.23
CA LEU A 143 2.50 -17.36 -1.36
C LEU A 143 3.05 -18.48 -2.25
N ARG A 144 2.81 -19.73 -1.88
CA ARG A 144 3.29 -20.89 -2.65
C ARG A 144 2.68 -20.88 -4.05
N ASP A 145 3.52 -21.11 -5.04
CA ASP A 145 3.15 -21.18 -6.45
C ASP A 145 2.60 -19.86 -7.06
N LEU A 146 2.83 -18.72 -6.38
CA LEU A 146 2.42 -17.40 -6.87
C LEU A 146 2.91 -17.11 -8.29
N GLU A 147 4.11 -17.55 -8.62
CA GLU A 147 4.69 -17.39 -9.97
C GLU A 147 4.02 -18.27 -11.02
N LYS A 148 3.41 -19.37 -10.62
CA LYS A 148 2.79 -20.34 -11.52
C LYS A 148 1.34 -20.00 -11.84
N ARG A 149 0.64 -19.27 -10.97
CA ARG A 149 -0.76 -18.90 -11.15
C ARG A 149 -0.89 -17.64 -11.98
N SER A 150 -1.53 -17.75 -13.14
CA SER A 150 -1.72 -16.63 -14.07
C SER A 150 -2.57 -15.49 -13.51
N GLU A 151 -3.49 -15.78 -12.61
CA GLU A 151 -4.35 -14.79 -11.96
C GLU A 151 -3.62 -14.02 -10.88
N GLU A 152 -2.71 -14.66 -10.16
CA GLU A 152 -1.87 -14.03 -9.15
C GLU A 152 -0.73 -13.19 -9.74
N ARG A 153 -0.30 -13.50 -10.99
CA ARG A 153 0.53 -12.59 -11.80
C ARG A 153 -0.12 -11.25 -12.03
N ARG A 154 -1.44 -11.20 -12.13
CA ARG A 154 -2.17 -9.93 -12.25
C ARG A 154 -2.01 -9.07 -11.02
N VAL A 155 -2.00 -9.61 -9.81
CA VAL A 155 -1.82 -8.84 -8.56
C VAL A 155 -0.46 -8.13 -8.54
N GLY A 156 0.62 -8.80 -8.92
CA GLY A 156 1.93 -8.17 -9.05
C GLY A 156 2.01 -7.18 -10.21
N LYS A 157 1.35 -7.46 -11.34
CA LYS A 157 1.29 -6.57 -12.51
C LYS A 157 0.34 -5.40 -12.30
N GLU A 158 -0.80 -5.59 -11.67
CA GLU A 158 -1.73 -4.51 -11.36
C GLU A 158 -1.15 -3.54 -10.34
N CYS A 159 -0.36 -4.02 -9.38
CA CYS A 159 0.43 -3.13 -8.54
C CYS A 159 1.46 -2.32 -9.34
N ARG A 160 2.02 -2.87 -10.42
CA ARG A 160 3.02 -2.21 -11.27
C ARG A 160 2.41 -1.33 -12.35
N SER A 161 1.30 -1.74 -12.97
CA SER A 161 0.71 -1.04 -14.12
C SER A 161 -0.15 0.16 -13.73
N ARG A 162 -0.73 0.18 -12.52
CA ARG A 162 -1.45 1.35 -11.99
C ARG A 162 -0.56 2.48 -11.49
N TRP A 163 0.75 2.32 -11.61
CA TRP A 163 1.74 3.35 -11.29
C TRP A 163 2.21 4.16 -12.48
N SER A 164 1.67 3.93 -13.64
CA SER A 164 1.90 4.83 -14.75
C SER A 164 1.13 6.13 -14.48
N PRO A 165 1.80 7.28 -14.31
CA PRO A 165 1.14 8.57 -14.06
C PRO A 165 0.39 9.11 -15.28
N TYR A 166 0.17 8.26 -16.30
CA TYR A 166 -0.44 8.62 -17.59
C TYR A 166 -1.55 7.62 -17.96
N HIS A 167 -2.61 7.62 -17.16
CA HIS A 167 -3.94 7.20 -17.61
C HIS A 167 -4.97 8.11 -16.97
#